data_791eb3fafc7a39838b8604ff2b96f7ef
#
_entry.id   791eb3fafc7a39838b8604ff2b96f7ef
#
_cell.length_a   1.000
_cell.length_b   1.000
_cell.length_c   1.000
_cell.angle_alpha   90.00
_cell.angle_beta   90.00
_cell.angle_gamma   90.00
#
_symmetry.space_group_name_H-M   'P 1'
#
loop_
_entity.id
_entity.type
_entity.pdbx_description
1 polymer ?
#
loop_
_entity_poly.entity_id
_entity_poly.type
_entity_poly.pdbx_seq_one_letter_code
_entity_poly.pdbx_strand_id
1 'polypeptide(L)'
;MLLLHQVNRTRKSWDDLALQLAAAGVHTLTLDMRGFGESGGKRGNRLTNVSDIDTVFQYLVSRPGVKRDVIGVGGAGSYGVDRSIELAHQHTAEVKSLALLSGDTFLDGLEFMRQASQLPGLFVMPDDDEYPPTQEAMELLYITSSNPGKKFVHYSAAQDAPWIWYETFEISKVPANGGHGTDMFKIHPELPGIIVNWFVTTLIKTPGHAPADTVASAAIIDQIRMPGGVAQARQQLMEARRKDPQAQLWPEVTVDIIGNDHLRAGKTKPAIEAFKLNLLAYPDSADAHYNLADAYLKDRQKDLARQYAEKALAMLDSHTTPLSSWSDTEQRRGEIRSGLQDVLKKVSAAR
;
A
#
# COMPACT_ATOMS: atom_id res chain seq x y z
N MET A 1 -3.97 11.27 -18.64
CA MET A 1 -3.62 11.11 -17.24
C MET A 1 -3.68 12.45 -16.52
N LEU A 2 -4.08 12.49 -15.27
CA LEU A 2 -4.12 13.69 -14.42
C LEU A 2 -3.20 13.51 -13.21
N LEU A 3 -2.37 14.54 -12.90
CA LEU A 3 -1.46 14.54 -11.75
C LEU A 3 -1.77 15.72 -10.81
N LEU A 4 -1.95 15.41 -9.52
CA LEU A 4 -2.37 16.32 -8.48
C LEU A 4 -1.26 16.50 -7.44
N HIS A 5 -0.78 17.74 -7.27
CA HIS A 5 0.34 18.06 -6.39
C HIS A 5 -0.02 18.10 -4.89
N GLN A 6 0.96 17.97 -4.02
CA GLN A 6 0.82 18.18 -2.57
C GLN A 6 0.72 19.66 -2.19
N VAL A 7 0.26 19.94 -0.98
CA VAL A 7 -0.03 21.31 -0.48
C VAL A 7 1.12 22.30 -0.64
N ASN A 8 2.35 21.89 -0.44
CA ASN A 8 3.52 22.77 -0.46
C ASN A 8 4.26 22.78 -1.80
N ARG A 9 3.60 22.29 -2.86
CA ARG A 9 4.19 22.24 -4.21
C ARG A 9 3.21 22.78 -5.24
N THR A 10 3.65 22.81 -6.48
CA THR A 10 2.89 23.23 -7.65
C THR A 10 2.94 22.15 -8.71
N ARG A 11 2.25 22.33 -9.82
CA ARG A 11 2.30 21.40 -10.97
C ARG A 11 3.73 21.08 -11.42
N LYS A 12 4.68 22.01 -11.22
CA LYS A 12 6.09 21.86 -11.61
C LYS A 12 6.79 20.69 -10.91
N SER A 13 6.29 20.25 -9.77
CA SER A 13 6.84 19.07 -9.08
C SER A 13 6.64 17.77 -9.86
N TRP A 14 5.79 17.78 -10.88
CA TRP A 14 5.51 16.65 -11.75
C TRP A 14 6.18 16.74 -13.13
N ASP A 15 6.90 17.84 -13.46
CA ASP A 15 7.34 18.11 -14.84
C ASP A 15 8.19 16.97 -15.42
N ASP A 16 9.19 16.49 -14.68
CA ASP A 16 10.06 15.40 -15.15
C ASP A 16 9.28 14.09 -15.37
N LEU A 17 8.37 13.75 -14.46
CA LEU A 17 7.51 12.57 -14.61
C LEU A 17 6.56 12.73 -15.80
N ALA A 18 5.97 13.92 -15.96
CA ALA A 18 5.06 14.19 -17.08
C ALA A 18 5.75 14.05 -18.44
N LEU A 19 7.01 14.50 -18.57
CA LEU A 19 7.82 14.31 -19.76
C LEU A 19 8.12 12.84 -20.04
N GLN A 20 8.45 12.07 -19.02
CA GLN A 20 8.71 10.62 -19.17
C GLN A 20 7.42 9.87 -19.56
N LEU A 21 6.28 10.21 -18.99
CA LEU A 21 4.98 9.66 -19.35
C LEU A 21 4.61 10.00 -20.79
N ALA A 22 4.83 11.25 -21.22
CA ALA A 22 4.58 11.66 -22.61
C ALA A 22 5.47 10.89 -23.59
N ALA A 23 6.75 10.69 -23.27
CA ALA A 23 7.67 9.87 -24.07
C ALA A 23 7.21 8.40 -24.16
N ALA A 24 6.51 7.90 -23.13
CA ALA A 24 5.91 6.56 -23.10
C ALA A 24 4.53 6.48 -23.76
N GLY A 25 4.03 7.57 -24.37
CA GLY A 25 2.74 7.61 -25.08
C GLY A 25 1.53 7.93 -24.19
N VAL A 26 1.75 8.42 -22.98
CA VAL A 26 0.69 8.79 -22.04
C VAL A 26 0.49 10.32 -22.03
N HIS A 27 -0.65 10.78 -22.56
CA HIS A 27 -1.03 12.19 -22.44
C HIS A 27 -1.21 12.58 -20.97
N THR A 28 -0.46 13.60 -20.52
CA THR A 28 -0.45 13.99 -19.11
C THR A 28 -0.90 15.44 -18.94
N LEU A 29 -1.79 15.68 -18.00
CA LEU A 29 -2.21 17.01 -17.56
C LEU A 29 -1.79 17.20 -16.10
N THR A 30 -1.08 18.28 -15.85
CA THR A 30 -0.75 18.77 -14.50
C THR A 30 -1.42 20.13 -14.28
N LEU A 31 -1.77 20.46 -13.07
CA LEU A 31 -2.40 21.75 -12.75
C LEU A 31 -1.86 22.29 -11.44
N ASP A 32 -1.85 23.62 -11.32
CA ASP A 32 -1.80 24.26 -10.02
C ASP A 32 -3.22 24.32 -9.47
N MET A 33 -3.47 23.64 -8.36
CA MET A 33 -4.78 23.69 -7.72
C MET A 33 -5.07 25.10 -7.20
N ARG A 34 -6.34 25.44 -7.00
CA ARG A 34 -6.81 26.76 -6.58
C ARG A 34 -6.01 27.30 -5.39
N GLY A 35 -5.45 28.52 -5.55
CA GLY A 35 -4.63 29.19 -4.54
C GLY A 35 -3.20 28.68 -4.42
N PHE A 36 -2.73 27.90 -5.42
CA PHE A 36 -1.34 27.45 -5.53
C PHE A 36 -0.73 27.93 -6.86
N GLY A 37 0.59 28.04 -6.87
CA GLY A 37 1.37 28.33 -8.08
C GLY A 37 0.85 29.54 -8.85
N GLU A 38 0.52 29.35 -10.13
CA GLU A 38 -0.01 30.38 -11.02
C GLU A 38 -1.53 30.44 -11.04
N SER A 39 -2.24 29.50 -10.34
CA SER A 39 -3.69 29.54 -10.22
C SER A 39 -4.14 30.58 -9.21
N GLY A 40 -5.10 31.38 -9.63
CA GLY A 40 -5.70 32.42 -8.80
C GLY A 40 -6.60 31.87 -7.69
N GLY A 41 -7.17 32.80 -6.92
CA GLY A 41 -8.13 32.54 -5.86
C GLY A 41 -7.50 32.21 -4.51
N LYS A 42 -8.35 31.90 -3.54
CA LYS A 42 -7.94 31.41 -2.22
C LYS A 42 -8.09 29.89 -2.17
N ARG A 43 -7.30 29.23 -1.35
CA ARG A 43 -7.45 27.77 -1.09
C ARG A 43 -8.90 27.48 -0.76
N GLY A 44 -9.50 26.57 -1.52
CA GLY A 44 -10.87 26.14 -1.33
C GLY A 44 -10.99 25.16 -0.15
N ASN A 45 -12.24 24.93 0.26
CA ASN A 45 -12.56 23.78 1.08
C ASN A 45 -12.62 22.48 0.24
N ARG A 46 -12.89 21.33 0.86
CA ARG A 46 -12.94 20.04 0.16
C ARG A 46 -13.91 20.05 -1.03
N LEU A 47 -15.13 20.56 -0.84
CA LEU A 47 -16.16 20.57 -1.87
C LEU A 47 -15.76 21.43 -3.07
N THR A 48 -15.20 22.64 -2.83
CA THR A 48 -14.71 23.51 -3.89
C THR A 48 -13.59 22.84 -4.70
N ASN A 49 -12.66 22.19 -4.00
CA ASN A 49 -11.53 21.52 -4.64
C ASN A 49 -11.99 20.31 -5.50
N VAL A 50 -12.96 19.54 -5.03
CA VAL A 50 -13.55 18.43 -5.78
C VAL A 50 -14.17 18.93 -7.08
N SER A 51 -14.95 20.03 -7.04
CA SER A 51 -15.55 20.66 -8.22
C SER A 51 -14.52 21.20 -9.21
N ASP A 52 -13.43 21.79 -8.70
CA ASP A 52 -12.33 22.28 -9.56
C ASP A 52 -11.65 21.13 -10.29
N ILE A 53 -11.37 20.03 -9.60
CA ILE A 53 -10.69 18.87 -10.18
C ILE A 53 -11.59 18.15 -11.18
N ASP A 54 -12.89 18.03 -10.90
CA ASP A 54 -13.85 17.52 -11.87
C ASP A 54 -13.85 18.36 -13.16
N THR A 55 -13.85 19.69 -13.04
CA THR A 55 -13.77 20.59 -14.20
C THR A 55 -12.49 20.34 -15.01
N VAL A 56 -11.35 20.14 -14.36
CA VAL A 56 -10.08 19.83 -15.02
C VAL A 56 -10.12 18.45 -15.64
N PHE A 57 -10.76 17.48 -15.00
CA PHE A 57 -10.96 16.14 -15.55
C PHE A 57 -11.80 16.20 -16.84
N GLN A 58 -12.92 16.92 -16.84
CA GLN A 58 -13.74 17.12 -18.04
C GLN A 58 -12.94 17.80 -19.16
N TYR A 59 -12.10 18.77 -18.83
CA TYR A 59 -11.18 19.35 -19.80
C TYR A 59 -10.24 18.30 -20.39
N LEU A 60 -9.60 17.44 -19.55
CA LEU A 60 -8.70 16.39 -20.01
C LEU A 60 -9.40 15.44 -20.99
N VAL A 61 -10.55 14.88 -20.60
CA VAL A 61 -11.27 13.88 -21.41
C VAL A 61 -11.88 14.46 -22.68
N SER A 62 -12.00 15.79 -22.79
CA SER A 62 -12.42 16.48 -23.99
C SER A 62 -11.29 16.70 -25.02
N ARG A 63 -10.03 16.42 -24.67
CA ARG A 63 -8.90 16.70 -25.57
C ARG A 63 -8.81 15.69 -26.71
N PRO A 64 -8.48 16.13 -27.94
CA PRO A 64 -8.21 15.23 -29.05
C PRO A 64 -7.10 14.24 -28.69
N GLY A 65 -7.28 12.98 -29.04
CA GLY A 65 -6.30 11.92 -28.79
C GLY A 65 -6.36 11.30 -27.38
N VAL A 66 -7.15 11.85 -26.46
CA VAL A 66 -7.37 11.24 -25.15
C VAL A 66 -8.45 10.16 -25.23
N LYS A 67 -8.11 8.93 -24.81
CA LYS A 67 -9.08 7.85 -24.64
C LYS A 67 -9.83 8.07 -23.34
N ARG A 68 -11.09 8.47 -23.46
CA ARG A 68 -11.92 8.91 -22.33
C ARG A 68 -12.13 7.83 -21.27
N ASP A 69 -12.20 6.58 -21.69
CA ASP A 69 -12.45 5.40 -20.85
C ASP A 69 -11.20 4.76 -20.26
N VAL A 70 -10.03 5.37 -20.45
CA VAL A 70 -8.75 4.85 -19.97
C VAL A 70 -7.92 6.00 -19.37
N ILE A 71 -8.31 6.47 -18.21
CA ILE A 71 -7.64 7.56 -17.50
C ILE A 71 -6.91 7.04 -16.26
N GLY A 72 -5.65 7.47 -16.10
CA GLY A 72 -4.89 7.31 -14.87
C GLY A 72 -4.89 8.59 -14.04
N VAL A 73 -4.85 8.46 -12.72
CA VAL A 73 -4.75 9.59 -11.81
C VAL A 73 -3.59 9.37 -10.84
N GLY A 74 -2.75 10.39 -10.66
CA GLY A 74 -1.67 10.37 -9.69
C GLY A 74 -1.81 11.52 -8.70
N GLY A 75 -1.60 11.24 -7.42
CA GLY A 75 -1.65 12.24 -6.36
C GLY A 75 -0.50 12.14 -5.38
N ALA A 76 -0.04 13.29 -4.90
CA ALA A 76 1.02 13.39 -3.91
C ALA A 76 0.57 14.15 -2.68
N GLY A 77 1.05 13.72 -1.50
CA GLY A 77 0.64 14.22 -0.20
C GLY A 77 -0.84 13.97 0.10
N SER A 78 -1.28 14.17 1.32
CA SER A 78 -2.68 13.96 1.72
C SER A 78 -3.67 14.66 0.80
N TYR A 79 -3.32 15.89 0.36
CA TYR A 79 -4.18 16.67 -0.51
C TYR A 79 -4.34 16.07 -1.91
N GLY A 80 -3.24 15.67 -2.57
CA GLY A 80 -3.28 15.07 -3.90
C GLY A 80 -3.84 13.65 -3.88
N VAL A 81 -3.50 12.86 -2.86
CA VAL A 81 -3.98 11.49 -2.69
C VAL A 81 -5.50 11.46 -2.51
N ASP A 82 -6.03 12.21 -1.53
CA ASP A 82 -7.47 12.26 -1.27
C ASP A 82 -8.27 12.68 -2.53
N ARG A 83 -7.78 13.71 -3.25
CA ARG A 83 -8.44 14.18 -4.48
C ARG A 83 -8.36 13.17 -5.63
N SER A 84 -7.29 12.39 -5.70
CA SER A 84 -7.15 11.33 -6.70
C SER A 84 -8.17 10.21 -6.46
N ILE A 85 -8.36 9.83 -5.21
CA ILE A 85 -9.33 8.82 -4.79
C ILE A 85 -10.76 9.32 -5.02
N GLU A 86 -11.06 10.55 -4.62
CA GLU A 86 -12.37 11.18 -4.83
C GLU A 86 -12.73 11.25 -6.33
N LEU A 87 -11.77 11.66 -7.17
CA LEU A 87 -11.98 11.69 -8.62
C LEU A 87 -12.24 10.29 -9.18
N ALA A 88 -11.51 9.29 -8.74
CA ALA A 88 -11.74 7.91 -9.15
C ALA A 88 -13.11 7.39 -8.70
N HIS A 89 -13.58 7.82 -7.52
CA HIS A 89 -14.91 7.50 -7.02
C HIS A 89 -16.03 8.12 -7.88
N GLN A 90 -15.84 9.36 -8.33
CA GLN A 90 -16.82 10.05 -9.19
C GLN A 90 -16.80 9.53 -10.63
N HIS A 91 -15.67 9.03 -11.10
CA HIS A 91 -15.45 8.63 -12.49
C HIS A 91 -14.98 7.18 -12.62
N THR A 92 -15.70 6.26 -12.00
CA THR A 92 -15.36 4.82 -11.98
C THR A 92 -15.33 4.18 -13.37
N ALA A 93 -16.10 4.71 -14.31
CA ALA A 93 -16.12 4.23 -15.68
C ALA A 93 -14.88 4.64 -16.49
N GLU A 94 -14.30 5.77 -16.17
CA GLU A 94 -13.17 6.37 -16.90
C GLU A 94 -11.82 6.12 -16.24
N VAL A 95 -11.74 6.21 -14.89
CA VAL A 95 -10.49 6.05 -14.16
C VAL A 95 -10.16 4.57 -14.01
N LYS A 96 -8.98 4.19 -14.51
CA LYS A 96 -8.52 2.79 -14.61
C LYS A 96 -7.24 2.49 -13.83
N SER A 97 -6.60 3.50 -13.25
CA SER A 97 -5.38 3.30 -12.48
C SER A 97 -5.06 4.48 -11.58
N LEU A 98 -4.51 4.20 -10.40
CA LEU A 98 -4.03 5.19 -9.44
C LEU A 98 -2.53 5.04 -9.17
N ALA A 99 -1.86 6.18 -8.89
CA ALA A 99 -0.55 6.21 -8.22
C ALA A 99 -0.60 7.26 -7.08
N LEU A 100 -0.41 6.80 -5.86
CA LEU A 100 -0.63 7.55 -4.63
C LEU A 100 0.68 7.63 -3.85
N LEU A 101 1.17 8.86 -3.62
CA LEU A 101 2.48 9.12 -3.05
C LEU A 101 2.35 9.84 -1.71
N SER A 102 2.74 9.21 -0.61
CA SER A 102 2.80 9.79 0.75
C SER A 102 1.54 10.58 1.11
N GLY A 103 0.41 9.91 1.30
CA GLY A 103 -0.84 10.60 1.60
C GLY A 103 -1.86 9.74 2.34
N ASP A 104 -3.03 10.30 2.51
CA ASP A 104 -4.17 9.68 3.16
C ASP A 104 -5.47 10.01 2.42
N THR A 105 -6.58 9.51 2.95
CA THR A 105 -7.93 9.87 2.51
C THR A 105 -8.90 9.81 3.69
N PHE A 106 -10.11 10.30 3.51
CA PHE A 106 -11.19 10.23 4.49
C PHE A 106 -11.91 8.88 4.45
N LEU A 107 -12.85 8.66 5.37
CA LEU A 107 -13.58 7.40 5.51
C LEU A 107 -14.34 6.99 4.23
N ASP A 108 -14.90 7.94 3.51
CA ASP A 108 -15.57 7.71 2.23
C ASP A 108 -14.62 7.22 1.15
N GLY A 109 -13.39 7.76 1.11
CA GLY A 109 -12.35 7.30 0.22
C GLY A 109 -11.83 5.90 0.58
N LEU A 110 -11.66 5.59 1.88
CA LEU A 110 -11.31 4.23 2.34
C LEU A 110 -12.41 3.23 1.96
N GLU A 111 -13.68 3.59 2.15
CA GLU A 111 -14.80 2.73 1.76
C GLU A 111 -14.85 2.50 0.25
N PHE A 112 -14.63 3.54 -0.54
CA PHE A 112 -14.51 3.40 -1.99
C PHE A 112 -13.37 2.46 -2.39
N MET A 113 -12.17 2.65 -1.84
CA MET A 113 -11.00 1.80 -2.16
C MET A 113 -11.23 0.34 -1.73
N ARG A 114 -12.00 0.11 -0.67
CA ARG A 114 -12.43 -1.23 -0.26
C ARG A 114 -13.37 -1.89 -1.27
N GLN A 115 -14.22 -1.11 -1.93
CA GLN A 115 -15.19 -1.61 -2.91
C GLN A 115 -14.62 -1.68 -4.33
N ALA A 116 -13.62 -0.86 -4.65
CA ALA A 116 -13.05 -0.71 -5.99
C ALA A 116 -12.08 -1.85 -6.36
N SER A 117 -12.56 -3.10 -6.34
CA SER A 117 -11.74 -4.30 -6.57
C SER A 117 -11.08 -4.38 -7.95
N GLN A 118 -11.54 -3.59 -8.91
CA GLN A 118 -11.01 -3.55 -10.27
C GLN A 118 -10.07 -2.36 -10.54
N LEU A 119 -9.83 -1.49 -9.52
CA LEU A 119 -9.01 -0.29 -9.69
C LEU A 119 -7.57 -0.55 -9.23
N PRO A 120 -6.60 -0.74 -10.14
CA PRO A 120 -5.20 -0.90 -9.79
C PRO A 120 -4.66 0.33 -9.07
N GLY A 121 -3.97 0.13 -7.96
CA GLY A 121 -3.35 1.18 -7.16
C GLY A 121 -1.87 0.93 -6.91
N LEU A 122 -1.02 1.90 -7.26
CA LEU A 122 0.37 1.99 -6.83
C LEU A 122 0.43 2.91 -5.61
N PHE A 123 0.90 2.40 -4.49
CA PHE A 123 1.06 3.13 -3.24
C PHE A 123 2.56 3.29 -2.99
N VAL A 124 3.00 4.50 -2.69
CA VAL A 124 4.44 4.80 -2.53
C VAL A 124 4.65 5.60 -1.26
N MET A 125 5.63 5.19 -0.46
CA MET A 125 5.90 5.83 0.81
C MET A 125 7.32 5.52 1.32
N PRO A 126 8.03 6.49 1.94
CA PRO A 126 9.23 6.24 2.72
C PRO A 126 8.90 6.05 4.21
N ASP A 127 9.71 5.28 4.94
CA ASP A 127 9.61 5.13 6.39
C ASP A 127 9.88 6.42 7.16
N ASP A 128 10.74 7.26 6.61
CA ASP A 128 11.15 8.54 7.16
C ASP A 128 10.48 9.72 6.45
N ASP A 129 9.20 9.56 6.12
CA ASP A 129 8.37 10.67 5.62
C ASP A 129 8.40 11.84 6.60
N GLU A 130 8.45 13.06 6.07
CA GLU A 130 8.43 14.27 6.89
C GLU A 130 7.15 14.46 7.71
N TYR A 131 6.12 13.66 7.40
CA TYR A 131 4.85 13.59 8.13
C TYR A 131 4.61 12.18 8.66
N PRO A 132 5.14 11.80 9.84
CA PRO A 132 5.03 10.44 10.37
C PRO A 132 3.63 9.81 10.34
N PRO A 133 2.52 10.54 10.62
CA PRO A 133 1.18 9.97 10.52
C PRO A 133 0.80 9.50 9.12
N THR A 134 1.49 10.01 8.08
CA THR A 134 1.23 9.61 6.68
C THR A 134 1.59 8.16 6.42
N GLN A 135 2.57 7.64 7.14
CA GLN A 135 2.97 6.23 7.03
C GLN A 135 1.83 5.30 7.39
N GLU A 136 1.31 5.42 8.60
CA GLU A 136 0.20 4.59 9.06
C GLU A 136 -1.03 4.77 8.17
N ALA A 137 -1.29 6.00 7.71
CA ALA A 137 -2.42 6.31 6.85
C ALA A 137 -2.28 5.67 5.45
N MET A 138 -1.09 5.70 4.86
CA MET A 138 -0.82 5.06 3.57
C MET A 138 -0.86 3.54 3.67
N GLU A 139 -0.32 2.97 4.74
CA GLU A 139 -0.44 1.53 5.02
C GLU A 139 -1.90 1.12 5.18
N LEU A 140 -2.68 1.88 5.95
CA LEU A 140 -4.12 1.65 6.11
C LEU A 140 -4.84 1.70 4.76
N LEU A 141 -4.53 2.69 3.93
CA LEU A 141 -5.12 2.85 2.60
C LEU A 141 -4.76 1.68 1.69
N TYR A 142 -3.50 1.26 1.67
CA TYR A 142 -3.06 0.07 0.93
C TYR A 142 -3.75 -1.20 1.41
N ILE A 143 -3.79 -1.42 2.73
CA ILE A 143 -4.42 -2.60 3.35
C ILE A 143 -5.92 -2.64 3.01
N THR A 144 -6.61 -1.51 3.11
CA THR A 144 -8.04 -1.38 2.86
C THR A 144 -8.40 -1.59 1.40
N SER A 145 -7.54 -1.18 0.48
CA SER A 145 -7.76 -1.35 -0.96
C SER A 145 -7.94 -2.83 -1.31
N SER A 146 -9.04 -3.17 -1.96
CA SER A 146 -9.40 -4.55 -2.28
C SER A 146 -8.81 -5.07 -3.60
N ASN A 147 -8.24 -4.17 -4.44
CA ASN A 147 -7.67 -4.59 -5.70
C ASN A 147 -6.44 -5.47 -5.48
N PRO A 148 -6.42 -6.70 -6.00
CA PRO A 148 -5.28 -7.61 -5.86
C PRO A 148 -4.06 -7.18 -6.68
N GLY A 149 -4.25 -6.36 -7.72
CA GLY A 149 -3.18 -5.75 -8.51
C GLY A 149 -2.55 -4.53 -7.87
N LYS A 150 -2.90 -4.22 -6.62
CA LYS A 150 -2.27 -3.15 -5.88
C LYS A 150 -0.79 -3.46 -5.62
N LYS A 151 0.04 -2.43 -5.73
CA LYS A 151 1.47 -2.51 -5.46
C LYS A 151 1.86 -1.49 -4.40
N PHE A 152 2.65 -1.91 -3.43
CA PHE A 152 3.27 -1.03 -2.45
C PHE A 152 4.76 -0.89 -2.74
N VAL A 153 5.22 0.34 -2.92
CA VAL A 153 6.65 0.69 -3.00
C VAL A 153 6.99 1.41 -1.70
N HIS A 154 7.74 0.73 -0.89
CA HIS A 154 8.11 1.16 0.44
C HIS A 154 9.61 1.39 0.48
N TYR A 155 10.03 2.59 0.82
CA TYR A 155 11.43 2.95 0.97
C TYR A 155 11.80 2.94 2.44
N SER A 156 12.68 2.02 2.82
CA SER A 156 13.17 1.94 4.19
C SER A 156 13.96 3.17 4.59
N ALA A 157 13.79 3.63 5.82
CA ALA A 157 14.59 4.71 6.38
C ALA A 157 16.08 4.34 6.33
N ALA A 158 16.94 5.34 6.11
CA ALA A 158 18.37 5.14 6.28
C ALA A 158 18.65 4.68 7.71
N GLN A 159 19.51 3.67 7.88
CA GLN A 159 19.80 3.03 9.18
C GLN A 159 20.21 4.01 10.28
N ASP A 160 20.71 5.19 9.91
CA ASP A 160 21.18 6.25 10.82
C ASP A 160 20.20 7.43 10.93
N ALA A 161 18.99 7.35 10.37
CA ALA A 161 18.02 8.41 10.52
C ALA A 161 17.49 8.41 11.97
N PRO A 162 17.80 9.47 12.78
CA PRO A 162 17.27 9.50 14.13
C PRO A 162 15.75 9.62 14.06
N TRP A 163 15.04 8.73 14.73
CA TRP A 163 13.62 8.87 14.99
C TRP A 163 13.39 10.18 15.73
N ILE A 164 12.76 11.13 15.06
CA ILE A 164 12.35 12.38 15.70
C ILE A 164 10.84 12.30 15.89
N TRP A 165 10.43 12.08 17.13
CA TRP A 165 9.05 12.22 17.56
C TRP A 165 8.71 13.72 17.58
N TYR A 166 7.80 14.15 16.72
CA TYR A 166 7.39 15.55 16.71
C TYR A 166 6.17 15.74 17.59
N GLU A 167 6.35 16.42 18.72
CA GLU A 167 5.22 16.87 19.56
C GLU A 167 4.50 18.09 18.97
N THR A 168 5.06 18.74 17.96
CA THR A 168 4.49 19.95 17.34
C THR A 168 4.62 19.90 15.82
N PHE A 169 3.55 20.27 15.12
CA PHE A 169 3.48 20.43 13.66
C PHE A 169 4.32 21.60 13.10
N GLU A 170 5.45 21.93 13.68
CA GLU A 170 6.38 22.90 13.09
C GLU A 170 7.20 22.24 11.97
N ILE A 171 6.57 22.11 10.82
CA ILE A 171 7.05 21.47 9.58
C ILE A 171 8.42 22.01 9.10
N SER A 172 8.81 23.23 9.51
CA SER A 172 10.05 23.90 9.06
C SER A 172 11.35 23.33 9.66
N LYS A 173 11.26 22.40 10.61
CA LYS A 173 12.43 21.87 11.35
C LYS A 173 12.72 20.40 11.12
N VAL A 174 11.94 19.72 10.27
CA VAL A 174 12.10 18.31 10.00
C VAL A 174 13.14 18.12 8.92
N PRO A 175 14.24 17.39 9.15
CA PRO A 175 15.11 16.94 8.07
C PRO A 175 14.30 16.01 7.18
N ALA A 176 14.03 16.43 5.95
CA ALA A 176 13.36 15.60 4.95
C ALA A 176 14.39 14.55 4.43
N ASN A 177 14.52 13.43 5.13
CA ASN A 177 15.44 12.38 4.73
C ASN A 177 14.86 11.47 3.65
N GLY A 178 13.60 11.03 3.78
CA GLY A 178 12.91 10.18 2.80
C GLY A 178 12.13 10.93 1.74
N GLY A 179 11.89 12.21 1.99
CA GLY A 179 11.02 13.04 1.16
C GLY A 179 9.55 12.84 1.48
N HIS A 180 8.70 13.66 0.87
CA HIS A 180 7.24 13.58 0.97
C HIS A 180 6.63 13.80 -0.41
N GLY A 181 5.74 12.92 -0.83
CA GLY A 181 5.08 13.04 -2.12
C GLY A 181 6.09 13.12 -3.27
N THR A 182 6.06 14.18 -4.08
CA THR A 182 6.97 14.34 -5.23
C THR A 182 8.43 14.65 -4.85
N ASP A 183 8.73 15.02 -3.61
CA ASP A 183 10.11 15.22 -3.19
C ASP A 183 10.90 13.91 -3.13
N MET A 184 10.21 12.77 -3.00
CA MET A 184 10.82 11.44 -3.15
C MET A 184 11.57 11.27 -4.47
N PHE A 185 11.19 11.96 -5.56
CA PHE A 185 11.88 11.86 -6.85
C PHE A 185 13.34 12.29 -6.82
N LYS A 186 13.72 13.17 -5.89
CA LYS A 186 15.10 13.62 -5.70
C LYS A 186 15.95 12.61 -4.94
N ILE A 187 15.32 11.86 -4.04
CA ILE A 187 15.97 10.90 -3.14
C ILE A 187 15.98 9.53 -3.78
N HIS A 188 14.90 9.18 -4.48
CA HIS A 188 14.67 7.92 -5.17
C HIS A 188 14.53 8.17 -6.68
N PRO A 189 15.64 8.36 -7.40
CA PRO A 189 15.61 8.74 -8.83
C PRO A 189 15.01 7.65 -9.74
N GLU A 190 14.88 6.41 -9.27
CA GLU A 190 14.20 5.32 -9.96
C GLU A 190 12.67 5.39 -9.87
N LEU A 191 12.11 6.11 -8.90
CA LEU A 191 10.67 6.16 -8.64
C LEU A 191 9.86 6.68 -9.83
N PRO A 192 10.26 7.75 -10.54
CA PRO A 192 9.55 8.17 -11.75
C PRO A 192 9.44 7.05 -12.78
N GLY A 193 10.50 6.27 -13.00
CA GLY A 193 10.49 5.11 -13.89
C GLY A 193 9.51 4.01 -13.45
N ILE A 194 9.41 3.76 -12.14
CA ILE A 194 8.44 2.83 -11.58
C ILE A 194 7.01 3.28 -11.86
N ILE A 195 6.72 4.58 -11.68
CA ILE A 195 5.38 5.16 -11.92
C ILE A 195 5.05 5.12 -13.42
N VAL A 196 6.02 5.46 -14.30
CA VAL A 196 5.84 5.35 -15.75
C VAL A 196 5.50 3.93 -16.14
N ASN A 197 6.28 2.95 -15.70
CA ASN A 197 6.04 1.53 -16.00
C ASN A 197 4.69 1.05 -15.46
N TRP A 198 4.28 1.51 -14.28
CA TRP A 198 2.96 1.25 -13.70
C TRP A 198 1.85 1.71 -14.65
N PHE A 199 1.87 2.98 -15.06
CA PHE A 199 0.81 3.52 -15.92
C PHE A 199 0.86 2.97 -17.35
N VAL A 200 2.04 2.71 -17.92
CA VAL A 200 2.16 2.01 -19.20
C VAL A 200 1.51 0.62 -19.10
N THR A 201 1.75 -0.10 -18.03
CA THR A 201 1.15 -1.42 -17.82
C THR A 201 -0.37 -1.33 -17.68
N THR A 202 -0.86 -0.47 -16.78
CA THR A 202 -2.27 -0.43 -16.39
C THR A 202 -3.16 0.40 -17.31
N LEU A 203 -2.60 1.24 -18.18
CA LEU A 203 -3.38 2.06 -19.11
C LEU A 203 -3.19 1.66 -20.58
N ILE A 204 -1.99 1.14 -20.97
CA ILE A 204 -1.71 0.85 -22.37
C ILE A 204 -1.71 -0.65 -22.64
N LYS A 205 -0.98 -1.44 -21.84
CA LYS A 205 -0.85 -2.89 -22.06
C LYS A 205 -2.09 -3.66 -21.62
N THR A 206 -2.61 -3.35 -20.45
CA THR A 206 -3.77 -4.04 -19.85
C THR A 206 -4.74 -3.02 -19.24
N PRO A 207 -5.46 -2.22 -20.07
CA PRO A 207 -6.31 -1.13 -19.58
C PRO A 207 -7.36 -1.60 -18.58
N GLY A 208 -7.30 -1.05 -17.36
CA GLY A 208 -8.26 -1.36 -16.29
C GLY A 208 -8.20 -2.79 -15.76
N HIS A 209 -7.19 -3.56 -16.14
CA HIS A 209 -6.95 -4.88 -15.60
C HIS A 209 -5.63 -4.87 -14.84
N ALA A 210 -5.65 -5.46 -13.66
CA ALA A 210 -4.42 -5.84 -13.00
C ALA A 210 -3.60 -6.80 -13.90
N PRO A 211 -2.27 -6.81 -13.82
CA PRO A 211 -1.47 -7.83 -14.48
C PRO A 211 -2.06 -9.24 -14.23
N ALA A 212 -1.94 -10.15 -15.19
CA ALA A 212 -2.58 -11.47 -15.12
C ALA A 212 -2.32 -12.23 -13.82
N ASP A 213 -1.13 -12.06 -13.25
CA ASP A 213 -0.72 -12.66 -11.96
C ASP A 213 -1.52 -12.12 -10.78
N THR A 214 -2.05 -10.90 -10.86
CA THR A 214 -2.81 -10.24 -9.81
C THR A 214 -4.31 -10.54 -9.86
N VAL A 215 -4.86 -10.87 -11.02
CA VAL A 215 -6.25 -11.37 -11.15
C VAL A 215 -6.37 -12.74 -10.51
N ALA A 216 -5.38 -13.62 -10.71
CA ALA A 216 -5.30 -14.90 -10.01
C ALA A 216 -5.23 -14.71 -8.49
N SER A 217 -4.45 -13.73 -8.02
CA SER A 217 -4.34 -13.38 -6.60
C SER A 217 -5.66 -12.90 -5.99
N ALA A 218 -6.51 -12.16 -6.73
CA ALA A 218 -7.83 -11.74 -6.25
C ALA A 218 -8.75 -12.91 -6.00
N ALA A 219 -8.86 -13.78 -6.99
CA ALA A 219 -9.71 -14.96 -6.87
C ALA A 219 -9.28 -15.84 -5.68
N ILE A 220 -7.98 -15.97 -5.43
CA ILE A 220 -7.43 -16.72 -4.30
C ILE A 220 -7.71 -16.01 -2.97
N ILE A 221 -7.62 -14.68 -2.89
CA ILE A 221 -7.93 -13.91 -1.69
C ILE A 221 -9.40 -14.04 -1.32
N ASP A 222 -10.30 -13.90 -2.29
CA ASP A 222 -11.73 -14.10 -2.08
C ASP A 222 -12.02 -15.55 -1.65
N GLN A 223 -11.35 -16.51 -2.27
CA GLN A 223 -11.43 -17.93 -1.92
C GLN A 223 -10.97 -18.18 -0.47
N ILE A 224 -9.84 -17.58 -0.02
CA ILE A 224 -9.34 -17.76 1.36
C ILE A 224 -10.38 -17.29 2.39
N ARG A 225 -11.19 -16.28 2.08
CA ARG A 225 -12.26 -15.78 2.94
C ARG A 225 -13.46 -16.73 3.05
N MET A 226 -13.63 -17.63 2.09
CA MET A 226 -14.77 -18.56 2.07
C MET A 226 -14.51 -19.80 2.92
N PRO A 227 -15.54 -20.45 3.46
CA PRO A 227 -15.40 -21.73 4.15
C PRO A 227 -14.69 -22.77 3.27
N GLY A 228 -13.63 -23.40 3.79
CA GLY A 228 -12.82 -24.36 3.05
C GLY A 228 -11.81 -23.79 2.07
N GLY A 229 -11.84 -22.48 1.81
CA GLY A 229 -10.99 -21.82 0.81
C GLY A 229 -9.50 -21.83 1.14
N VAL A 230 -9.14 -21.83 2.43
CA VAL A 230 -7.74 -21.98 2.88
C VAL A 230 -7.12 -23.29 2.37
N ALA A 231 -7.87 -24.40 2.43
CA ALA A 231 -7.38 -25.70 1.97
C ALA A 231 -7.17 -25.71 0.43
N GLN A 232 -8.08 -25.09 -0.31
CA GLN A 232 -7.96 -24.96 -1.77
C GLN A 232 -6.78 -24.04 -2.16
N ALA A 233 -6.62 -22.89 -1.49
CA ALA A 233 -5.51 -21.99 -1.73
C ALA A 233 -4.15 -22.66 -1.44
N ARG A 234 -4.07 -23.48 -0.39
CA ARG A 234 -2.90 -24.31 -0.09
C ARG A 234 -2.55 -25.24 -1.25
N GLN A 235 -3.54 -25.94 -1.79
CA GLN A 235 -3.33 -26.85 -2.91
C GLN A 235 -2.84 -26.09 -4.15
N GLN A 236 -3.43 -24.97 -4.46
CA GLN A 236 -3.03 -24.11 -5.59
C GLN A 236 -1.59 -23.60 -5.43
N LEU A 237 -1.19 -23.18 -4.23
CA LEU A 237 0.19 -22.79 -3.97
C LEU A 237 1.17 -23.95 -4.18
N MET A 238 0.82 -25.16 -3.69
CA MET A 238 1.66 -26.33 -3.88
C MET A 238 1.80 -26.73 -5.36
N GLU A 239 0.74 -26.58 -6.14
CA GLU A 239 0.78 -26.82 -7.60
C GLU A 239 1.62 -25.75 -8.32
N ALA A 240 1.46 -24.48 -7.96
CA ALA A 240 2.28 -23.40 -8.52
C ALA A 240 3.78 -23.62 -8.23
N ARG A 241 4.11 -24.02 -6.99
CA ARG A 241 5.49 -24.27 -6.58
C ARG A 241 6.14 -25.52 -7.19
N ARG A 242 5.36 -26.42 -7.72
CA ARG A 242 5.91 -27.52 -8.55
C ARG A 242 6.50 -27.01 -9.87
N LYS A 243 5.96 -25.90 -10.38
CA LYS A 243 6.39 -25.27 -11.64
C LYS A 243 7.43 -24.18 -11.39
N ASP A 244 7.23 -23.40 -10.35
CA ASP A 244 8.11 -22.31 -9.88
C ASP A 244 8.24 -22.41 -8.35
N PRO A 245 9.39 -22.88 -7.82
CA PRO A 245 9.62 -23.01 -6.38
C PRO A 245 9.46 -21.68 -5.59
N GLN A 246 9.57 -20.56 -6.25
CA GLN A 246 9.41 -19.21 -5.66
C GLN A 246 8.01 -18.63 -5.84
N ALA A 247 7.07 -19.40 -6.40
CA ALA A 247 5.71 -18.91 -6.63
C ALA A 247 5.06 -18.41 -5.34
N GLN A 248 4.47 -17.22 -5.43
CA GLN A 248 3.66 -16.58 -4.40
C GLN A 248 2.33 -16.19 -5.03
N LEU A 249 1.22 -16.67 -4.48
CA LEU A 249 -0.11 -16.48 -5.04
C LEU A 249 -0.90 -15.33 -4.39
N TRP A 250 -0.40 -14.79 -3.29
CA TRP A 250 -0.98 -13.67 -2.55
C TRP A 250 0.10 -12.85 -1.84
N PRO A 251 -0.15 -11.57 -1.55
CA PRO A 251 0.72 -10.79 -0.67
C PRO A 251 0.61 -11.26 0.78
N GLU A 252 1.74 -11.31 1.49
CA GLU A 252 1.79 -11.70 2.91
C GLU A 252 0.81 -10.92 3.75
N VAL A 253 0.84 -9.59 3.65
CA VAL A 253 0.00 -8.66 4.41
C VAL A 253 -1.51 -8.96 4.26
N THR A 254 -1.95 -9.40 3.10
CA THR A 254 -3.38 -9.65 2.85
C THR A 254 -3.90 -10.83 3.65
N VAL A 255 -3.12 -11.90 3.74
CA VAL A 255 -3.52 -13.08 4.53
C VAL A 255 -3.35 -12.83 6.02
N ASP A 256 -2.39 -12.00 6.43
CA ASP A 256 -2.25 -11.54 7.80
C ASP A 256 -3.48 -10.74 8.25
N ILE A 257 -4.01 -9.87 7.40
CA ILE A 257 -5.25 -9.13 7.70
C ILE A 257 -6.42 -10.08 7.89
N ILE A 258 -6.61 -11.06 7.00
CA ILE A 258 -7.68 -12.05 7.10
C ILE A 258 -7.56 -12.82 8.42
N GLY A 259 -6.37 -13.25 8.78
CA GLY A 259 -6.10 -13.93 10.05
C GLY A 259 -6.41 -13.05 11.25
N ASN A 260 -5.97 -11.80 11.23
CA ASN A 260 -6.21 -10.84 12.31
C ASN A 260 -7.70 -10.46 12.44
N ASP A 261 -8.44 -10.36 11.34
CA ASP A 261 -9.90 -10.16 11.39
C ASP A 261 -10.61 -11.33 12.07
N HIS A 262 -10.18 -12.56 11.80
CA HIS A 262 -10.68 -13.72 12.54
C HIS A 262 -10.35 -13.66 14.03
N LEU A 263 -9.13 -13.22 14.41
CA LEU A 263 -8.77 -13.06 15.83
C LEU A 263 -9.61 -12.00 16.53
N ARG A 264 -9.85 -10.85 15.88
CA ARG A 264 -10.72 -9.79 16.43
C ARG A 264 -12.16 -10.28 16.62
N ALA A 265 -12.62 -11.16 15.73
CA ALA A 265 -13.94 -11.81 15.83
C ALA A 265 -13.97 -13.00 16.82
N GLY A 266 -12.89 -13.27 17.55
CA GLY A 266 -12.78 -14.39 18.49
C GLY A 266 -12.68 -15.77 17.84
N LYS A 267 -12.45 -15.83 16.52
CA LYS A 267 -12.39 -17.06 15.73
C LYS A 267 -10.93 -17.55 15.62
N THR A 268 -10.38 -18.10 16.71
CA THR A 268 -8.96 -18.49 16.77
C THR A 268 -8.57 -19.59 15.77
N LYS A 269 -9.40 -20.60 15.57
CA LYS A 269 -9.10 -21.71 14.63
C LYS A 269 -9.02 -21.25 13.17
N PRO A 270 -9.98 -20.49 12.60
CA PRO A 270 -9.84 -19.90 11.27
C PRO A 270 -8.61 -19.00 11.13
N ALA A 271 -8.28 -18.21 12.16
CA ALA A 271 -7.08 -17.38 12.17
C ALA A 271 -5.80 -18.22 12.05
N ILE A 272 -5.68 -19.27 12.85
CA ILE A 272 -4.54 -20.20 12.81
C ILE A 272 -4.40 -20.82 11.42
N GLU A 273 -5.48 -21.25 10.78
CA GLU A 273 -5.41 -21.82 9.43
C GLU A 273 -4.97 -20.78 8.37
N ALA A 274 -5.45 -19.54 8.47
CA ALA A 274 -5.00 -18.44 7.59
C ALA A 274 -3.50 -18.15 7.80
N PHE A 275 -3.03 -18.04 9.05
CA PHE A 275 -1.63 -17.80 9.34
C PHE A 275 -0.72 -18.97 8.97
N LYS A 276 -1.17 -20.22 9.10
CA LYS A 276 -0.44 -21.40 8.58
C LYS A 276 -0.31 -21.36 7.07
N LEU A 277 -1.36 -20.92 6.38
CA LEU A 277 -1.32 -20.74 4.94
C LEU A 277 -0.30 -19.65 4.56
N ASN A 278 -0.29 -18.55 5.30
CA ASN A 278 0.65 -17.45 5.08
C ASN A 278 2.09 -17.89 5.36
N LEU A 279 2.32 -18.60 6.45
CA LEU A 279 3.64 -19.16 6.77
C LEU A 279 4.13 -20.17 5.72
N LEU A 280 3.23 -20.91 5.08
CA LEU A 280 3.59 -21.78 3.95
C LEU A 280 4.09 -20.97 2.76
N ALA A 281 3.48 -19.81 2.48
CA ALA A 281 3.89 -18.93 1.39
C ALA A 281 5.19 -18.15 1.72
N TYR A 282 5.36 -17.77 2.99
CA TYR A 282 6.45 -16.92 3.48
C TYR A 282 7.18 -17.56 4.66
N PRO A 283 7.90 -18.68 4.45
CA PRO A 283 8.52 -19.46 5.53
C PRO A 283 9.63 -18.71 6.27
N ASP A 284 10.22 -17.70 5.62
CA ASP A 284 11.30 -16.89 6.16
C ASP A 284 10.83 -15.57 6.80
N SER A 285 9.52 -15.36 6.88
CA SER A 285 8.93 -14.16 7.50
C SER A 285 8.82 -14.32 9.02
N ALA A 286 9.49 -13.44 9.76
CA ALA A 286 9.34 -13.32 11.21
C ALA A 286 7.91 -12.89 11.59
N ASP A 287 7.26 -12.06 10.76
CA ASP A 287 5.88 -11.60 10.97
C ASP A 287 4.87 -12.75 10.87
N ALA A 288 4.99 -13.59 9.83
CA ALA A 288 4.14 -14.78 9.68
C ALA A 288 4.26 -15.75 10.88
N HIS A 289 5.46 -15.90 11.44
CA HIS A 289 5.68 -16.69 12.66
C HIS A 289 5.09 -16.02 13.89
N TYR A 290 5.23 -14.68 14.01
CA TYR A 290 4.67 -13.90 15.11
C TYR A 290 3.13 -13.98 15.14
N ASN A 291 2.48 -13.76 14.02
CA ASN A 291 1.02 -13.82 13.91
C ASN A 291 0.49 -15.22 14.31
N LEU A 292 1.21 -16.27 13.93
CA LEU A 292 0.86 -17.63 14.31
C LEU A 292 1.11 -17.89 15.81
N ALA A 293 2.17 -17.33 16.38
CA ALA A 293 2.44 -17.42 17.82
C ALA A 293 1.34 -16.74 18.65
N ASP A 294 0.91 -15.54 18.27
CA ASP A 294 -0.18 -14.81 18.93
C ASP A 294 -1.52 -15.57 18.81
N ALA A 295 -1.81 -16.12 17.64
CA ALA A 295 -3.01 -16.91 17.43
C ALA A 295 -3.04 -18.17 18.30
N TYR A 296 -1.92 -18.90 18.42
CA TYR A 296 -1.81 -20.05 19.31
C TYR A 296 -1.93 -19.66 20.79
N LEU A 297 -1.36 -18.51 21.19
CA LEU A 297 -1.55 -18.01 22.56
C LEU A 297 -3.02 -17.76 22.88
N LYS A 298 -3.76 -17.10 21.97
CA LYS A 298 -5.19 -16.83 22.09
C LYS A 298 -6.02 -18.12 22.07
N ASP A 299 -5.58 -19.14 21.35
CA ASP A 299 -6.20 -20.50 21.35
C ASP A 299 -5.72 -21.36 22.52
N ARG A 300 -4.96 -20.81 23.48
CA ARG A 300 -4.43 -21.49 24.68
C ARG A 300 -3.45 -22.64 24.40
N GLN A 301 -2.89 -22.70 23.20
CA GLN A 301 -1.87 -23.68 22.80
C GLN A 301 -0.46 -23.14 23.10
N LYS A 302 -0.12 -23.06 24.38
CA LYS A 302 1.06 -22.36 24.90
C LYS A 302 2.39 -22.89 24.34
N ASP A 303 2.54 -24.19 24.17
CA ASP A 303 3.79 -24.79 23.69
C ASP A 303 4.05 -24.40 22.24
N LEU A 304 3.00 -24.40 21.39
CA LEU A 304 3.10 -23.91 20.03
C LEU A 304 3.34 -22.41 19.97
N ALA A 305 2.65 -21.62 20.79
CA ALA A 305 2.90 -20.19 20.89
C ALA A 305 4.35 -19.88 21.22
N ARG A 306 4.95 -20.60 22.17
CA ARG A 306 6.37 -20.48 22.53
C ARG A 306 7.27 -20.85 21.36
N GLN A 307 7.04 -22.01 20.76
CA GLN A 307 7.86 -22.52 19.66
C GLN A 307 7.94 -21.53 18.50
N TYR A 308 6.80 -20.98 18.07
CA TYR A 308 6.75 -20.02 16.98
C TYR A 308 7.34 -18.66 17.37
N ALA A 309 7.15 -18.23 18.62
CA ALA A 309 7.72 -16.98 19.11
C ALA A 309 9.27 -17.04 19.18
N GLU A 310 9.82 -18.12 19.72
CA GLU A 310 11.28 -18.32 19.78
C GLU A 310 11.89 -18.40 18.38
N LYS A 311 11.22 -19.06 17.44
CA LYS A 311 11.67 -19.14 16.05
C LYS A 311 11.67 -17.77 15.38
N ALA A 312 10.61 -16.97 15.55
CA ALA A 312 10.54 -15.62 15.01
C ALA A 312 11.63 -14.70 15.57
N LEU A 313 11.92 -14.78 16.88
CA LEU A 313 13.02 -14.01 17.49
C LEU A 313 14.37 -14.39 16.90
N ALA A 314 14.63 -15.68 16.72
CA ALA A 314 15.88 -16.15 16.10
C ALA A 314 16.02 -15.65 14.65
N MET A 315 14.91 -15.55 13.90
CA MET A 315 14.91 -14.96 12.55
C MET A 315 15.24 -13.47 12.58
N LEU A 316 14.66 -12.71 13.51
CA LEU A 316 14.98 -11.29 13.69
C LEU A 316 16.44 -11.08 14.08
N ASP A 317 17.02 -11.95 14.92
CA ASP A 317 18.40 -11.87 15.37
C ASP A 317 19.40 -12.25 14.26
N SER A 318 19.05 -13.18 13.39
CA SER A 318 19.88 -13.58 12.26
C SER A 318 19.81 -12.63 11.06
N HIS A 319 18.99 -11.58 11.14
CA HIS A 319 18.71 -10.66 10.04
C HIS A 319 18.30 -11.38 8.73
N THR A 320 17.60 -12.51 8.86
CA THR A 320 17.03 -13.19 7.70
C THR A 320 16.05 -12.27 7.00
N THR A 321 16.34 -11.94 5.74
CA THR A 321 15.48 -11.07 4.94
C THR A 321 14.27 -11.86 4.47
N PRO A 322 13.04 -11.47 4.81
CA PRO A 322 11.85 -12.13 4.31
C PRO A 322 11.67 -11.87 2.81
N LEU A 323 10.98 -12.77 2.13
CA LEU A 323 10.58 -12.57 0.72
C LEU A 323 9.58 -11.41 0.54
N SER A 324 8.94 -10.97 1.62
CA SER A 324 8.05 -9.81 1.68
C SER A 324 8.82 -8.59 2.22
N SER A 325 8.84 -7.51 1.45
CA SER A 325 9.40 -6.22 1.89
C SER A 325 8.54 -5.53 2.97
N TRP A 326 7.29 -5.95 3.14
CA TRP A 326 6.37 -5.39 4.12
C TRP A 326 6.85 -5.51 5.55
N SER A 327 7.38 -6.68 5.93
CA SER A 327 7.77 -6.98 7.31
C SER A 327 9.25 -6.69 7.63
N ASP A 328 10.01 -6.12 6.68
CA ASP A 328 11.47 -5.98 6.83
C ASP A 328 11.93 -4.55 7.17
N THR A 329 11.02 -3.67 7.59
CA THR A 329 11.42 -2.37 8.12
C THR A 329 11.93 -2.51 9.56
N GLU A 330 12.91 -1.69 9.97
CA GLU A 330 13.44 -1.72 11.33
C GLU A 330 12.36 -1.45 12.38
N GLN A 331 11.43 -0.54 12.08
CA GLN A 331 10.27 -0.29 12.93
C GLN A 331 9.44 -1.56 13.10
N ARG A 332 9.02 -2.19 11.98
CA ARG A 332 8.21 -3.40 12.03
C ARG A 332 8.91 -4.54 12.73
N ARG A 333 10.22 -4.69 12.52
CA ARG A 333 11.05 -5.66 13.26
C ARG A 333 11.03 -5.40 14.76
N GLY A 334 11.08 -4.13 15.18
CA GLY A 334 10.95 -3.73 16.59
C GLY A 334 9.58 -4.06 17.17
N GLU A 335 8.51 -3.81 16.44
CA GLU A 335 7.13 -4.15 16.83
C GLU A 335 6.94 -5.67 16.98
N ILE A 336 7.40 -6.43 15.98
CA ILE A 336 7.36 -7.90 16.01
C ILE A 336 8.14 -8.41 17.23
N ARG A 337 9.36 -7.89 17.48
CA ARG A 337 10.17 -8.27 18.64
C ARG A 337 9.44 -8.01 19.97
N SER A 338 8.85 -6.83 20.11
CA SER A 338 8.06 -6.47 21.30
C SER A 338 6.87 -7.39 21.51
N GLY A 339 6.11 -7.65 20.43
CA GLY A 339 4.97 -8.57 20.47
C GLY A 339 5.36 -10.01 20.83
N LEU A 340 6.48 -10.51 20.30
CA LEU A 340 7.02 -11.83 20.63
C LEU A 340 7.44 -11.96 22.09
N GLN A 341 8.09 -10.93 22.65
CA GLN A 341 8.44 -10.87 24.07
C GLN A 341 7.18 -10.91 24.96
N ASP A 342 6.13 -10.23 24.55
CA ASP A 342 4.84 -10.27 25.25
C ASP A 342 4.19 -11.65 25.18
N VAL A 343 4.23 -12.33 24.05
CA VAL A 343 3.77 -13.73 23.90
C VAL A 343 4.52 -14.64 24.88
N LEU A 344 5.85 -14.58 24.87
CA LEU A 344 6.69 -15.42 25.77
C LEU A 344 6.45 -15.13 27.24
N LYS A 345 6.29 -13.86 27.62
CA LYS A 345 5.92 -13.45 28.98
C LYS A 345 4.57 -14.05 29.41
N LYS A 346 3.54 -13.98 28.58
CA LYS A 346 2.21 -14.54 28.86
C LYS A 346 2.22 -16.06 28.92
N VAL A 347 3.01 -16.72 28.07
CA VAL A 347 3.20 -18.18 28.13
C VAL A 347 3.86 -18.62 29.42
N SER A 348 4.81 -17.84 29.96
CA SER A 348 5.59 -18.15 31.17
C SER A 348 4.82 -17.81 32.48
N ALA A 349 3.99 -16.76 32.47
CA ALA A 349 3.28 -16.29 33.65
C ALA A 349 2.09 -17.19 34.11
N ALA A 350 1.76 -18.18 33.33
CA ALA A 350 0.59 -19.05 33.59
C ALA A 350 0.99 -20.50 33.99
N ARG A 351 2.15 -20.62 34.69
CA ARG A 351 2.56 -21.83 35.42
C ARG A 351 2.05 -21.84 36.83
#